data_b248b9a9758ea867e939fb06e90d0e50
#
_entry.id   b248b9a9758ea867e939fb06e90d0e50
#
_cell.length_a   1.000
_cell.length_b   1.000
_cell.length_c   1.000
_cell.angle_alpha   90.00
_cell.angle_beta   90.00
_cell.angle_gamma   90.00
#
_symmetry.space_group_name_H-M   'P 1'
#
loop_
_entity.id
_entity.type
_entity.pdbx_description
1 polymer ?
#
loop_
_entity_poly.entity_id
_entity_poly.type
_entity_poly.pdbx_seq_one_letter_code
_entity_poly.pdbx_strand_id
1 'polypeptide(L)'
;MLLLAAEDPAKDIYLYINSPGGSISAGMAIYDTMQYIKNDVATVAMGLAASMGQFLLCAGTAGKRYALPHARIMMHQPSGGIGGTASSPFQ
;
A
#
# COMPACT_ATOMS: atom_id res chain seq x y z
N MET A 1 1.46 13.81 0.17
CA MET A 1 2.76 13.42 0.71
C MET A 1 3.83 14.50 0.54
N LEU A 2 3.94 15.10 -0.64
CA LEU A 2 4.99 16.10 -0.85
C LEU A 2 4.87 17.30 0.07
N LEU A 3 3.65 17.75 0.32
CA LEU A 3 3.44 18.86 1.22
C LEU A 3 3.87 18.53 2.65
N LEU A 4 3.49 17.36 3.13
CA LEU A 4 3.87 16.94 4.47
C LEU A 4 5.38 16.79 4.60
N ALA A 5 6.02 16.26 3.57
CA ALA A 5 7.46 16.11 3.57
C ALA A 5 8.16 17.48 3.59
N ALA A 6 7.59 18.45 2.90
CA ALA A 6 8.15 19.80 2.89
C ALA A 6 8.01 20.48 4.24
N GLU A 7 6.95 20.18 4.97
CA GLU A 7 6.73 20.78 6.29
C GLU A 7 7.69 20.24 7.34
N ASP A 8 7.89 18.92 7.34
CA ASP A 8 8.76 18.29 8.33
C ASP A 8 9.32 16.98 7.78
N PRO A 9 10.51 17.01 7.20
CA PRO A 9 11.10 15.82 6.61
C PRO A 9 11.52 14.76 7.63
N ALA A 10 11.47 15.05 8.90
CA ALA A 10 11.84 14.08 9.93
C ALA A 10 10.64 13.31 10.47
N LYS A 11 9.43 13.77 10.20
CA LYS A 11 8.23 13.10 10.70
C LYS A 11 7.79 11.96 9.80
N ASP A 12 7.31 10.88 10.41
CA ASP A 12 6.70 9.81 9.65
C ASP A 12 5.41 10.27 9.01
N ILE A 13 5.17 9.77 7.81
CA ILE A 13 3.92 9.98 7.11
C ILE A 13 3.14 8.69 7.19
N TYR A 14 1.86 8.76 7.52
CA TYR A 14 1.00 7.59 7.62
C TYR A 14 0.10 7.54 6.40
N LEU A 15 0.17 6.44 5.68
CA LEU A 15 -0.68 6.19 4.53
C LEU A 15 -1.68 5.10 4.90
N TYR A 16 -2.94 5.47 5.01
CA TYR A 16 -4.00 4.53 5.31
C TYR A 16 -4.57 3.99 4.02
N ILE A 17 -4.65 2.68 3.91
CA ILE A 17 -5.03 2.01 2.68
C ILE A 17 -6.30 1.22 2.89
N ASN A 18 -7.33 1.56 2.12
CA ASN A 18 -8.57 0.80 2.05
C ASN A 18 -9.01 0.86 0.59
N SER A 19 -8.60 -0.12 -0.19
CA SER A 19 -8.78 -0.04 -1.65
C SER A 19 -8.81 -1.43 -2.25
N PRO A 20 -9.71 -1.67 -3.21
CA PRO A 20 -9.71 -2.90 -4.00
C PRO A 20 -8.64 -2.90 -5.10
N GLY A 21 -7.89 -1.84 -5.21
CA GLY A 21 -6.96 -1.64 -6.30
C GLY A 21 -7.36 -0.44 -7.12
N GLY A 22 -6.99 -0.43 -8.38
CA GLY A 22 -7.34 0.67 -9.26
C GLY A 22 -6.26 0.93 -10.27
N SER A 23 -6.09 2.19 -10.63
CA SER A 23 -5.15 2.59 -11.66
C SER A 23 -3.71 2.26 -11.27
N ILE A 24 -3.04 1.54 -12.14
CA ILE A 24 -1.63 1.25 -11.95
C ILE A 24 -0.81 2.54 -12.01
N SER A 25 -1.14 3.43 -12.93
CA SER A 25 -0.43 4.70 -13.04
C SER A 25 -0.54 5.53 -11.77
N ALA A 26 -1.75 5.63 -11.22
CA ALA A 26 -1.94 6.38 -9.99
C ALA A 26 -1.20 5.75 -8.82
N GLY A 27 -1.23 4.43 -8.74
CA GLY A 27 -0.52 3.72 -7.70
C GLY A 27 1.00 3.89 -7.80
N MET A 28 1.52 3.84 -9.00
CA MET A 28 2.95 4.04 -9.21
C MET A 28 3.39 5.47 -8.90
N ALA A 29 2.52 6.44 -9.15
CA ALA A 29 2.80 7.82 -8.77
C ALA A 29 2.94 7.97 -7.26
N ILE A 30 2.07 7.30 -6.51
CA ILE A 30 2.16 7.30 -5.06
C ILE A 30 3.45 6.59 -4.62
N TYR A 31 3.74 5.46 -5.21
CA TYR A 31 4.94 4.71 -4.90
C TYR A 31 6.20 5.54 -5.14
N ASP A 32 6.27 6.20 -6.28
CA ASP A 32 7.44 7.03 -6.61
C ASP A 32 7.60 8.16 -5.61
N THR A 33 6.49 8.76 -5.19
CA THR A 33 6.53 9.82 -4.18
C THR A 33 7.04 9.27 -2.84
N MET A 34 6.59 8.08 -2.45
CA MET A 34 7.05 7.44 -1.23
C MET A 34 8.57 7.21 -1.25
N GLN A 35 9.10 6.86 -2.43
CA GLN A 35 10.53 6.64 -2.56
C GLN A 35 11.32 7.95 -2.63
N TYR A 36 10.70 8.99 -3.13
CA TYR A 36 11.37 10.27 -3.34
C TYR A 36 11.57 11.05 -2.05
N ILE A 37 10.58 11.05 -1.18
CA ILE A 37 10.66 11.83 0.06
C ILE A 37 11.58 11.15 1.07
N LYS A 38 12.10 11.94 2.01
CA LYS A 38 13.02 11.43 3.02
C LYS A 38 12.32 10.84 4.23
N ASN A 39 11.05 11.18 4.39
CA ASN A 39 10.27 10.68 5.52
C ASN A 39 10.08 9.17 5.40
N ASP A 40 10.03 8.51 6.53
CA ASP A 40 9.52 7.14 6.57
C ASP A 40 8.01 7.20 6.33
N VAL A 41 7.52 6.24 5.57
CA VAL A 41 6.09 6.15 5.28
C VAL A 41 5.55 4.89 5.93
N ALA A 42 4.79 5.08 6.99
CA ALA A 42 4.10 3.98 7.64
C ALA A 42 2.82 3.70 6.86
N THR A 43 2.60 2.44 6.53
CA THR A 43 1.39 2.04 5.80
C THR A 43 0.49 1.23 6.71
N VAL A 44 -0.80 1.52 6.67
CA VAL A 44 -1.79 0.89 7.53
C VAL A 44 -2.94 0.38 6.68
N ALA A 45 -3.11 -0.92 6.62
CA ALA A 45 -4.24 -1.51 5.93
C ALA A 45 -5.47 -1.48 6.83
N MET A 46 -6.57 -1.00 6.29
CA MET A 46 -7.85 -1.01 6.97
C MET A 46 -8.92 -1.43 5.97
N GLY A 47 -9.77 -2.34 6.37
CA GLY A 47 -10.76 -2.90 5.47
C GLY A 47 -10.13 -3.82 4.46
N LEU A 48 -9.84 -3.32 3.27
CA LEU A 48 -9.30 -4.13 2.19
C LEU A 48 -8.09 -3.45 1.55
N ALA A 49 -7.01 -4.18 1.43
CA ALA A 49 -5.85 -3.74 0.65
C ALA A 49 -5.57 -4.80 -0.40
N ALA A 50 -6.05 -4.58 -1.60
CA ALA A 50 -5.97 -5.54 -2.69
C ALA A 50 -5.27 -4.96 -3.90
N SER A 51 -4.60 -5.79 -4.66
CA SER A 51 -3.95 -5.41 -5.90
C SER A 51 -2.99 -4.23 -5.66
N MET A 52 -3.22 -3.10 -6.30
CA MET A 52 -2.37 -1.92 -6.14
C MET A 52 -2.35 -1.40 -4.70
N GLY A 53 -3.46 -1.57 -3.97
CA GLY A 53 -3.50 -1.24 -2.55
C GLY A 53 -2.54 -2.12 -1.74
N GLN A 54 -2.52 -3.39 -2.05
CA GLN A 54 -1.60 -4.32 -1.40
C GLN A 54 -0.15 -3.98 -1.74
N PHE A 55 0.10 -3.63 -2.99
CA PHE A 55 1.44 -3.22 -3.42
C PHE A 55 1.94 -2.01 -2.61
N LEU A 56 1.10 -1.01 -2.45
CA LEU A 56 1.47 0.20 -1.69
C LEU A 56 1.67 -0.12 -0.21
N LEU A 57 0.88 -1.02 0.34
CA LEU A 57 1.07 -1.45 1.72
C LEU A 57 2.46 -2.05 1.91
N CYS A 58 2.87 -2.90 0.98
CA CYS A 58 4.18 -3.53 1.06
C CYS A 58 5.32 -2.57 0.77
N ALA A 59 5.04 -1.45 0.15
CA ALA A 59 6.04 -0.44 -0.15
C ALA A 59 6.37 0.46 1.03
N GLY A 60 5.62 0.35 2.12
CA GLY A 60 5.89 1.13 3.32
C GLY A 60 7.27 0.84 3.89
N THR A 61 7.73 1.73 4.73
CA THR A 61 9.03 1.59 5.39
C THR A 61 9.07 0.30 6.21
N ALA A 62 10.15 -0.43 6.10
CA ALA A 62 10.30 -1.69 6.80
C ALA A 62 10.13 -1.49 8.31
N GLY A 63 9.33 -2.34 8.92
CA GLY A 63 8.99 -2.22 10.33
C GLY A 63 7.85 -1.26 10.62
N LYS A 64 7.35 -0.57 9.59
CA LYS A 64 6.25 0.39 9.75
C LYS A 64 5.09 0.06 8.83
N ARG A 65 4.84 -1.21 8.62
CA ARG A 65 3.72 -1.69 7.83
C ARG A 65 2.74 -2.40 8.76
N TYR A 66 1.53 -1.91 8.82
CA TYR A 66 0.55 -2.36 9.80
C TYR A 66 -0.75 -2.77 9.12
N ALA A 67 -1.51 -3.60 9.80
CA ALA A 67 -2.86 -3.94 9.38
C ALA A 67 -3.76 -3.94 10.61
N LEU A 68 -4.92 -3.34 10.48
CA LEU A 68 -5.91 -3.40 11.55
C LEU A 68 -6.47 -4.83 11.64
N PRO A 69 -7.03 -5.21 12.78
CA PRO A 69 -7.37 -6.61 13.04
C PRO A 69 -8.30 -7.26 12.02
N HIS A 70 -9.18 -6.50 11.41
CA HIS A 70 -10.14 -7.03 10.44
C HIS A 70 -9.79 -6.66 9.01
N ALA A 71 -8.60 -6.15 8.77
CA ALA A 71 -8.18 -5.81 7.42
C ALA A 71 -7.91 -7.08 6.62
N ARG A 72 -8.17 -7.01 5.33
CA ARG A 72 -7.86 -8.07 4.39
C ARG A 72 -6.81 -7.59 3.42
N ILE A 73 -5.80 -8.39 3.22
CA ILE A 73 -4.72 -8.08 2.29
C ILE A 73 -4.74 -9.14 1.23
N MET A 74 -4.97 -8.74 -0.03
CA MET A 74 -5.15 -9.69 -1.12
C MET A 74 -4.24 -9.35 -2.29
N MET A 75 -3.65 -10.39 -2.84
CA MET A 75 -2.89 -10.27 -4.07
C MET A 75 -3.78 -10.72 -5.21
N HIS A 76 -3.95 -9.86 -6.19
CA HIS A 76 -4.79 -10.16 -7.33
C HIS A 76 -4.09 -11.07 -8.32
N GLN A 77 -4.83 -12.03 -8.81
CA GLN A 77 -4.40 -12.79 -9.96
C GLN A 77 -4.70 -12.02 -11.23
N PRO A 78 -3.85 -12.11 -12.24
CA PRO A 78 -4.21 -11.56 -13.53
C PRO A 78 -5.50 -12.19 -14.03
N SER A 79 -6.30 -11.39 -14.67
CA SER A 79 -7.57 -11.85 -15.20
C SER A 79 -7.36 -12.97 -16.21
N GLY A 80 -8.24 -13.91 -16.20
CA GLY A 80 -8.08 -15.08 -17.05
C GLY A 80 -6.98 -16.00 -16.61
N GLY A 81 -6.37 -15.70 -15.52
CA GLY A 81 -5.33 -16.52 -15.01
C GLY A 81 -5.91 -17.76 -14.37
N ILE A 82 -5.15 -18.30 -13.49
CA ILE A 82 -5.32 -19.62 -13.02
C ILE A 82 -6.42 -19.77 -12.00
N GLY A 83 -7.27 -18.84 -11.95
CA GLY A 83 -8.36 -18.92 -11.02
C GLY A 83 -7.94 -18.50 -9.64
N GLY A 84 -8.81 -18.69 -8.70
CA GLY A 84 -8.69 -18.07 -7.40
C GLY A 84 -7.68 -18.66 -6.45
N THR A 85 -6.87 -19.58 -6.89
CA THR A 85 -6.01 -20.28 -5.96
C THR A 85 -4.89 -19.43 -5.40
N ALA A 86 -4.36 -18.55 -6.21
CA ALA A 86 -3.16 -17.87 -5.81
C ALA A 86 -3.40 -16.72 -4.85
N SER A 87 -4.60 -16.28 -4.71
CA SER A 87 -4.86 -15.16 -3.79
C SER A 87 -4.90 -15.61 -2.35
N SER A 88 -5.07 -16.89 -2.11
CA SER A 88 -5.29 -17.37 -0.77
C SER A 88 -4.14 -17.17 0.21
N PRO A 89 -2.89 -17.22 -0.19
CA PRO A 89 -1.82 -17.22 0.79
C PRO A 89 -1.73 -15.98 1.65
N PHE A 90 -2.41 -14.97 1.26
CA PHE A 90 -2.30 -13.70 1.97
C PHE A 90 -3.48 -13.37 2.83
N GLN A 91 -4.37 -14.24 2.85
CA GLN A 91 -5.55 -14.03 3.68
C GLN A 91 -5.32 -14.41 5.09
#